data_7dcbb9e8e0a5469763f4a56caf27bed4
#
_entry.id   7dcbb9e8e0a5469763f4a56caf27bed4
#
_cell.length_a   1.000
_cell.length_b   1.000
_cell.length_c   1.000
_cell.angle_alpha   90.00
_cell.angle_beta   90.00
_cell.angle_gamma   90.00
#
_symmetry.space_group_name_H-M   'P 1'
#
loop_
_entity.id
_entity.type
_entity.pdbx_description
1 polymer ?
#
loop_
_entity_poly.entity_id
_entity_poly.type
_entity_poly.pdbx_seq_one_letter_code
_entity_poly.pdbx_strand_id
1 'polypeptide(L)'
;DIPFYQIDCCDYASVDKVFTEHKIDAVIHFAAFKAVGESVAEPIMYYRNNLVSFLNILEVAKNHGGCNVLFSSSATVYGEAEVLPVTEQTPRLPATSPYGNTKQMCEDILRDVVAATAASEGVVKGIALRYFNPIGAHPSALIGELPRGVPNNLVPFITQTAIGKRECLSIFGDDYPTPDGSCLRDYIDVVDLAKAHVVAIARMIDGKSKA
;
A
#
# COMPACT_ATOMS: atom_id res chain seq x y z
N ASP A 1 -8.01 16.18 18.71
CA ASP A 1 -7.39 16.50 17.40
C ASP A 1 -6.19 15.58 17.19
N ILE A 2 -5.98 15.14 15.96
CA ILE A 2 -4.82 14.32 15.59
C ILE A 2 -3.73 15.28 15.12
N PRO A 3 -2.49 15.21 15.66
CA PRO A 3 -1.38 15.99 15.16
C PRO A 3 -1.11 15.73 13.68
N PHE A 4 -0.85 16.77 12.90
CA PHE A 4 -0.54 16.68 11.50
C PHE A 4 0.85 17.23 11.20
N TYR A 5 1.70 16.43 10.55
CA TYR A 5 3.03 16.79 10.12
C TYR A 5 3.12 16.75 8.61
N GLN A 6 3.38 17.88 7.97
CA GLN A 6 3.66 17.93 6.55
C GLN A 6 5.15 17.69 6.32
N ILE A 7 5.53 16.42 6.17
CA ILE A 7 6.92 15.98 5.99
C ILE A 7 7.05 15.06 4.77
N ASP A 8 8.29 14.92 4.28
CA ASP A 8 8.66 13.88 3.31
C ASP A 8 9.20 12.67 4.08
N CYS A 9 8.58 11.50 3.91
CA CYS A 9 9.07 10.27 4.52
C CYS A 9 10.45 9.82 3.99
N CYS A 10 10.91 10.39 2.86
CA CYS A 10 12.27 10.20 2.38
C CYS A 10 13.32 11.03 3.16
N ASP A 11 12.87 12.01 3.96
CA ASP A 11 13.73 12.73 4.88
C ASP A 11 13.75 12.06 6.25
N TYR A 12 14.84 11.34 6.54
CA TYR A 12 15.04 10.62 7.79
C TYR A 12 14.84 11.52 9.01
N ALA A 13 15.44 12.73 9.02
CA ALA A 13 15.40 13.62 10.16
C ALA A 13 13.97 14.09 10.49
N SER A 14 13.15 14.31 9.46
CA SER A 14 11.74 14.66 9.65
C SER A 14 10.92 13.51 10.24
N VAL A 15 11.18 12.26 9.83
CA VAL A 15 10.53 11.07 10.40
C VAL A 15 10.99 10.86 11.85
N ASP A 16 12.29 10.91 12.11
CA ASP A 16 12.89 10.75 13.44
C ASP A 16 12.35 11.78 14.46
N LYS A 17 12.15 13.02 14.01
CA LYS A 17 11.54 14.06 14.84
C LYS A 17 10.14 13.68 15.33
N VAL A 18 9.28 13.11 14.47
CA VAL A 18 7.93 12.67 14.87
C VAL A 18 8.00 11.60 15.94
N PHE A 19 8.90 10.62 15.81
CA PHE A 19 9.09 9.58 16.81
C PHE A 19 9.72 10.10 18.11
N THR A 20 10.51 11.18 18.04
CA THR A 20 11.07 11.84 19.22
C THR A 20 9.97 12.61 19.98
N GLU A 21 9.06 13.27 19.28
CA GLU A 21 7.99 14.05 19.88
C GLU A 21 6.83 13.21 20.41
N HIS A 22 6.66 11.99 19.87
CA HIS A 22 5.54 11.12 20.20
C HIS A 22 5.98 9.68 20.42
N LYS A 23 5.36 9.02 21.40
CA LYS A 23 5.47 7.58 21.54
C LYS A 23 4.62 6.92 20.44
N ILE A 24 5.28 6.28 19.49
CA ILE A 24 4.62 5.60 18.36
C ILE A 24 4.56 4.10 18.64
N ASP A 25 3.37 3.57 18.88
CA ASP A 25 3.14 2.13 19.11
C ASP A 25 2.94 1.35 17.80
N ALA A 26 2.46 2.03 16.76
CA ALA A 26 2.25 1.44 15.43
C ALA A 26 2.32 2.47 14.30
N VAL A 27 2.73 2.02 13.13
CA VAL A 27 2.73 2.79 11.88
C VAL A 27 1.89 2.07 10.85
N ILE A 28 0.99 2.79 10.16
CA ILE A 28 0.35 2.35 8.93
C ILE A 28 1.02 3.09 7.78
N HIS A 29 1.81 2.37 6.99
CA HIS A 29 2.59 2.97 5.90
C HIS A 29 1.83 2.93 4.58
N PHE A 30 1.19 4.04 4.22
CA PHE A 30 0.52 4.23 2.93
C PHE A 30 1.36 5.02 1.92
N ALA A 31 2.40 5.73 2.38
CA ALA A 31 3.17 6.64 1.56
C ALA A 31 3.92 5.90 0.44
N ALA A 32 3.49 6.09 -0.80
CA ALA A 32 4.13 5.54 -1.99
C ALA A 32 3.60 6.22 -3.26
N PHE A 33 4.41 6.23 -4.32
CA PHE A 33 3.87 6.37 -5.67
C PHE A 33 3.24 5.05 -6.12
N LYS A 34 2.08 5.09 -6.78
CA LYS A 34 1.26 3.89 -7.04
C LYS A 34 0.81 3.70 -8.50
N ALA A 35 1.12 4.61 -9.39
CA ALA A 35 0.68 4.55 -10.78
C ALA A 35 1.58 3.61 -11.59
N VAL A 36 1.02 2.46 -12.04
CA VAL A 36 1.77 1.42 -12.75
C VAL A 36 2.43 1.96 -14.01
N GLY A 37 1.68 2.67 -14.87
CA GLY A 37 2.20 3.24 -16.12
C GLY A 37 3.33 4.26 -15.88
N GLU A 38 3.16 5.16 -14.91
CA GLU A 38 4.19 6.13 -14.54
C GLU A 38 5.45 5.43 -14.00
N SER A 39 5.30 4.33 -13.27
CA SER A 39 6.47 3.59 -12.78
C SER A 39 7.33 3.01 -13.89
N VAL A 40 6.73 2.68 -15.04
CA VAL A 40 7.47 2.22 -16.23
C VAL A 40 8.23 3.37 -16.89
N ALA A 41 7.63 4.56 -16.92
CA ALA A 41 8.26 5.75 -17.49
C ALA A 41 9.36 6.32 -16.56
N GLU A 42 9.13 6.31 -15.24
CA GLU A 42 10.00 6.94 -14.24
C GLU A 42 10.45 5.94 -13.14
N PRO A 43 11.11 4.82 -13.48
CA PRO A 43 11.39 3.74 -12.53
C PRO A 43 12.30 4.19 -11.38
N ILE A 44 13.30 5.03 -11.64
CA ILE A 44 14.24 5.50 -10.60
C ILE A 44 13.49 6.32 -9.53
N MET A 45 12.55 7.17 -9.94
CA MET A 45 11.71 7.94 -9.03
C MET A 45 10.91 7.02 -8.11
N TYR A 46 10.31 5.96 -8.67
CA TYR A 46 9.54 4.98 -7.91
C TYR A 46 10.39 4.20 -6.91
N TYR A 47 11.53 3.67 -7.35
CA TYR A 47 12.44 2.95 -6.44
C TYR A 47 12.94 3.87 -5.33
N ARG A 48 13.39 5.07 -5.66
CA ARG A 48 13.89 6.02 -4.66
C ARG A 48 12.81 6.36 -3.63
N ASN A 49 11.65 6.83 -4.08
CA ASN A 49 10.58 7.26 -3.19
C ASN A 49 10.05 6.10 -2.33
N ASN A 50 9.67 4.99 -2.96
CA ASN A 50 8.96 3.92 -2.26
C ASN A 50 9.88 3.12 -1.33
N LEU A 51 11.15 2.93 -1.70
CA LEU A 51 12.09 2.19 -0.85
C LEU A 51 12.66 3.08 0.26
N VAL A 52 13.13 4.31 -0.06
CA VAL A 52 13.76 5.17 0.94
C VAL A 52 12.76 5.57 2.02
N SER A 53 11.52 5.96 1.66
CA SER A 53 10.48 6.27 2.65
C SER A 53 10.21 5.10 3.60
N PHE A 54 10.17 3.87 3.08
CA PHE A 54 9.93 2.70 3.89
C PHE A 54 11.12 2.31 4.77
N LEU A 55 12.34 2.39 4.22
CA LEU A 55 13.58 2.16 4.98
C LEU A 55 13.71 3.14 6.15
N ASN A 56 13.45 4.43 5.93
CA ASN A 56 13.48 5.43 6.99
C ASN A 56 12.48 5.11 8.12
N ILE A 57 11.25 4.72 7.78
CA ILE A 57 10.25 4.31 8.78
C ILE A 57 10.75 3.13 9.62
N LEU A 58 11.30 2.10 8.97
CA LEU A 58 11.78 0.90 9.67
C LEU A 58 13.01 1.20 10.56
N GLU A 59 13.94 2.01 10.05
CA GLU A 59 15.15 2.39 10.79
C GLU A 59 14.82 3.25 12.00
N VAL A 60 13.99 4.27 11.83
CA VAL A 60 13.53 5.12 12.92
C VAL A 60 12.73 4.30 13.94
N ALA A 61 11.79 3.46 13.51
CA ALA A 61 11.05 2.57 14.39
C ALA A 61 11.97 1.70 15.25
N LYS A 62 12.97 1.07 14.64
CA LYS A 62 13.99 0.27 15.36
C LYS A 62 14.77 1.11 16.38
N ASN A 63 15.21 2.30 15.98
CA ASN A 63 16.05 3.18 16.81
C ASN A 63 15.29 3.77 18.01
N HIS A 64 13.95 3.86 17.91
CA HIS A 64 13.07 4.31 19.00
C HIS A 64 12.45 3.18 19.83
N GLY A 65 13.09 2.02 19.89
CA GLY A 65 12.68 0.90 20.75
C GLY A 65 11.71 -0.08 20.08
N GLY A 66 11.50 0.05 18.78
CA GLY A 66 10.62 -0.82 17.98
C GLY A 66 9.16 -0.37 17.96
N CYS A 67 8.44 -0.81 16.96
CA CYS A 67 6.98 -0.62 16.87
C CYS A 67 6.34 -1.65 15.92
N ASN A 68 5.01 -1.64 15.86
CA ASN A 68 4.25 -2.43 14.89
C ASN A 68 4.15 -1.70 13.56
N VAL A 69 4.51 -2.34 12.45
CA VAL A 69 4.46 -1.74 11.12
C VAL A 69 3.47 -2.49 10.24
N LEU A 70 2.41 -1.81 9.86
CA LEU A 70 1.44 -2.30 8.88
C LEU A 70 1.78 -1.70 7.51
N PHE A 71 2.21 -2.57 6.60
CA PHE A 71 2.61 -2.17 5.26
C PHE A 71 1.47 -2.32 4.25
N SER A 72 1.16 -1.24 3.56
CA SER A 72 0.28 -1.21 2.40
C SER A 72 0.97 -1.88 1.21
N SER A 73 0.81 -3.20 1.10
CA SER A 73 1.28 -3.96 -0.04
C SER A 73 0.24 -3.96 -1.17
N SER A 74 0.38 -4.84 -2.13
CA SER A 74 -0.48 -4.88 -3.31
C SER A 74 -0.56 -6.29 -3.86
N ALA A 75 -1.67 -6.64 -4.51
CA ALA A 75 -1.80 -7.86 -5.30
C ALA A 75 -0.77 -7.95 -6.45
N THR A 76 -0.18 -6.82 -6.88
CA THR A 76 0.88 -6.80 -7.90
C THR A 76 2.13 -7.59 -7.49
N VAL A 77 2.30 -7.93 -6.20
CA VAL A 77 3.38 -8.80 -5.72
C VAL A 77 3.27 -10.24 -6.19
N TYR A 78 2.10 -10.67 -6.64
CA TYR A 78 1.95 -12.02 -7.21
C TYR A 78 2.44 -12.13 -8.65
N GLY A 79 2.68 -11.00 -9.33
CA GLY A 79 2.96 -10.98 -10.76
C GLY A 79 1.77 -11.51 -11.57
N GLU A 80 2.04 -12.30 -12.59
CA GLU A 80 1.01 -13.01 -13.37
C GLU A 80 0.80 -14.41 -12.76
N ALA A 81 -0.06 -14.49 -11.73
CA ALA A 81 -0.31 -15.73 -11.02
C ALA A 81 -0.90 -16.81 -11.97
N GLU A 82 -0.29 -18.01 -11.98
CA GLU A 82 -0.72 -19.13 -12.83
C GLU A 82 -1.98 -19.81 -12.31
N VAL A 83 -2.25 -19.72 -11.01
CA VAL A 83 -3.38 -20.38 -10.35
C VAL A 83 -4.23 -19.33 -9.64
N LEU A 84 -5.53 -19.39 -9.89
CA LEU A 84 -6.56 -18.55 -9.28
C LEU A 84 -7.56 -19.41 -8.50
N PRO A 85 -8.15 -18.88 -7.40
CA PRO A 85 -7.85 -17.59 -6.79
C PRO A 85 -6.49 -17.58 -6.09
N VAL A 86 -5.84 -16.41 -6.03
CA VAL A 86 -4.60 -16.26 -5.26
C VAL A 86 -4.89 -16.28 -3.76
N THR A 87 -3.92 -16.80 -3.00
CA THR A 87 -3.92 -16.86 -1.55
C THR A 87 -2.59 -16.33 -1.02
N GLU A 88 -2.44 -16.24 0.31
CA GLU A 88 -1.17 -15.84 0.92
C GLU A 88 -0.02 -16.81 0.61
N GLN A 89 -0.34 -18.07 0.27
CA GLN A 89 0.63 -19.11 -0.10
C GLN A 89 0.97 -19.10 -1.59
N THR A 90 0.23 -18.34 -2.42
CA THR A 90 0.52 -18.25 -3.86
C THR A 90 1.93 -17.71 -4.07
N PRO A 91 2.76 -18.41 -4.88
CA PRO A 91 4.13 -17.95 -5.16
C PRO A 91 4.14 -16.54 -5.76
N ARG A 92 5.10 -15.73 -5.32
CA ARG A 92 5.37 -14.43 -5.94
C ARG A 92 6.19 -14.66 -7.21
N LEU A 93 5.63 -14.30 -8.35
CA LEU A 93 6.32 -14.28 -9.63
C LEU A 93 6.99 -12.91 -9.85
N PRO A 94 7.90 -12.78 -10.84
CA PRO A 94 8.49 -11.49 -11.17
C PRO A 94 7.42 -10.42 -11.38
N ALA A 95 7.62 -9.27 -10.76
CA ALA A 95 6.68 -8.17 -10.89
C ALA A 95 6.62 -7.66 -12.34
N THR A 96 5.43 -7.33 -12.81
CA THR A 96 5.19 -6.85 -14.18
C THR A 96 5.48 -5.35 -14.35
N SER A 97 5.82 -4.66 -13.25
CA SER A 97 6.12 -3.23 -13.27
C SER A 97 7.11 -2.83 -12.16
N PRO A 98 7.85 -1.70 -12.32
CA PRO A 98 8.66 -1.15 -11.25
C PRO A 98 7.87 -0.88 -9.96
N TYR A 99 6.63 -0.41 -10.05
CA TYR A 99 5.77 -0.26 -8.88
C TYR A 99 5.56 -1.59 -8.14
N GLY A 100 5.15 -2.64 -8.86
CA GLY A 100 4.98 -3.98 -8.27
C GLY A 100 6.27 -4.50 -7.64
N ASN A 101 7.40 -4.28 -8.30
CA ASN A 101 8.70 -4.67 -7.77
C ASN A 101 9.07 -3.91 -6.49
N THR A 102 8.77 -2.60 -6.39
CA THR A 102 8.98 -1.87 -5.12
C THR A 102 8.17 -2.48 -3.98
N LYS A 103 6.95 -2.97 -4.23
CA LYS A 103 6.13 -3.64 -3.23
C LYS A 103 6.71 -4.99 -2.81
N GLN A 104 7.21 -5.81 -3.77
CA GLN A 104 7.91 -7.05 -3.47
C GLN A 104 9.16 -6.80 -2.61
N MET A 105 10.00 -5.85 -2.99
CA MET A 105 11.20 -5.48 -2.24
C MET A 105 10.87 -4.99 -0.82
N CYS A 106 9.84 -4.15 -0.65
CA CYS A 106 9.42 -3.70 0.68
C CYS A 106 8.93 -4.86 1.57
N GLU A 107 8.23 -5.86 1.02
CA GLU A 107 7.85 -7.06 1.79
C GLU A 107 9.09 -7.87 2.22
N ASP A 108 10.08 -8.01 1.34
CA ASP A 108 11.32 -8.71 1.67
C ASP A 108 12.11 -7.95 2.75
N ILE A 109 12.24 -6.63 2.62
CA ILE A 109 12.86 -5.77 3.62
C ILE A 109 12.14 -5.87 4.97
N LEU A 110 10.80 -5.81 4.97
CA LEU A 110 10.02 -5.94 6.21
C LEU A 110 10.26 -7.28 6.89
N ARG A 111 10.22 -8.38 6.15
CA ARG A 111 10.49 -9.72 6.65
C ARG A 111 11.88 -9.81 7.29
N ASP A 112 12.90 -9.30 6.60
CA ASP A 112 14.28 -9.37 7.05
C ASP A 112 14.50 -8.51 8.31
N VAL A 113 13.89 -7.31 8.38
CA VAL A 113 13.94 -6.44 9.56
C VAL A 113 13.22 -7.09 10.75
N VAL A 114 12.02 -7.66 10.54
CA VAL A 114 11.28 -8.39 11.59
C VAL A 114 12.12 -9.54 12.13
N ALA A 115 12.73 -10.34 11.28
CA ALA A 115 13.60 -11.45 11.67
C ALA A 115 14.83 -10.97 12.43
N ALA A 116 15.50 -9.93 11.97
CA ALA A 116 16.70 -9.37 12.58
C ALA A 116 16.44 -8.73 13.95
N THR A 117 15.25 -8.16 14.16
CA THR A 117 14.91 -7.46 15.41
C THR A 117 14.19 -8.33 16.43
N ALA A 118 13.83 -9.57 16.10
CA ALA A 118 13.02 -10.46 16.95
C ALA A 118 13.59 -10.70 18.35
N ALA A 119 14.92 -10.63 18.52
CA ALA A 119 15.63 -10.82 19.79
C ALA A 119 16.29 -9.53 20.30
N SER A 120 15.97 -8.35 19.73
CA SER A 120 16.56 -7.05 20.09
C SER A 120 15.64 -6.23 20.99
N GLU A 121 16.18 -5.17 21.61
CA GLU A 121 15.35 -4.21 22.36
C GLU A 121 14.44 -3.38 21.44
N GLY A 122 14.85 -3.17 20.18
CA GLY A 122 14.09 -2.42 19.17
C GLY A 122 13.26 -3.35 18.27
N VAL A 123 12.36 -4.16 18.85
CA VAL A 123 11.57 -5.14 18.10
C VAL A 123 10.60 -4.46 17.14
N VAL A 124 10.78 -4.72 15.83
CA VAL A 124 9.81 -4.37 14.80
C VAL A 124 8.95 -5.59 14.50
N LYS A 125 7.62 -5.42 14.57
CA LYS A 125 6.66 -6.42 14.11
C LYS A 125 6.02 -5.90 12.83
N GLY A 126 5.71 -6.79 11.89
CA GLY A 126 5.18 -6.38 10.60
C GLY A 126 4.01 -7.24 10.11
N ILE A 127 3.04 -6.59 9.47
CA ILE A 127 2.02 -7.23 8.62
C ILE A 127 2.00 -6.49 7.29
N ALA A 128 1.99 -7.24 6.17
CA ALA A 128 1.75 -6.69 4.85
C ALA A 128 0.33 -7.07 4.41
N LEU A 129 -0.49 -6.08 4.06
CA LEU A 129 -1.81 -6.31 3.47
C LEU A 129 -1.69 -6.19 1.95
N ARG A 130 -1.89 -7.32 1.24
CA ARG A 130 -1.89 -7.40 -0.22
C ARG A 130 -3.32 -7.25 -0.74
N TYR A 131 -3.72 -6.05 -1.07
CA TYR A 131 -5.06 -5.81 -1.59
C TYR A 131 -5.08 -5.48 -3.07
N PHE A 132 -6.22 -5.80 -3.69
CA PHE A 132 -6.50 -5.54 -5.09
C PHE A 132 -6.93 -4.09 -5.30
N ASN A 133 -8.11 -3.84 -5.82
CA ASN A 133 -8.56 -2.50 -6.17
C ASN A 133 -9.57 -2.01 -5.12
N PRO A 134 -9.17 -1.18 -4.14
CA PRO A 134 -10.14 -0.61 -3.22
C PRO A 134 -11.04 0.39 -3.94
N ILE A 135 -12.35 0.29 -3.68
CA ILE A 135 -13.38 1.17 -4.23
C ILE A 135 -14.42 1.52 -3.16
N GLY A 136 -15.26 2.48 -3.46
CA GLY A 136 -16.36 2.87 -2.60
C GLY A 136 -16.05 4.09 -1.74
N ALA A 137 -16.98 4.39 -0.84
CA ALA A 137 -16.92 5.51 0.07
C ALA A 137 -17.56 5.13 1.41
N HIS A 138 -17.26 5.90 2.45
CA HIS A 138 -17.91 5.70 3.74
C HIS A 138 -19.43 5.97 3.64
N PRO A 139 -20.29 5.16 4.29
CA PRO A 139 -21.75 5.30 4.21
C PRO A 139 -22.29 6.68 4.61
N SER A 140 -21.54 7.46 5.42
CA SER A 140 -21.90 8.83 5.76
C SER A 140 -21.80 9.82 4.60
N ALA A 141 -21.18 9.43 3.47
CA ALA A 141 -20.83 10.29 2.34
C ALA A 141 -19.91 11.50 2.69
N LEU A 142 -19.34 11.54 3.89
CA LEU A 142 -18.39 12.59 4.31
C LEU A 142 -16.95 12.30 3.87
N ILE A 143 -16.65 11.05 3.56
CA ILE A 143 -15.33 10.57 3.11
C ILE A 143 -15.53 9.74 1.85
N GLY A 144 -14.74 10.02 0.83
CA GLY A 144 -14.74 9.31 -0.44
C GLY A 144 -13.44 9.47 -1.20
N GLU A 145 -13.35 8.89 -2.39
CA GLU A 145 -12.17 8.99 -3.23
C GLU A 145 -12.21 10.28 -4.07
N LEU A 146 -11.28 11.18 -3.80
CA LEU A 146 -11.11 12.42 -4.56
C LEU A 146 -9.65 12.57 -5.01
N PRO A 147 -9.25 11.91 -6.10
CA PRO A 147 -7.89 11.99 -6.61
C PRO A 147 -7.55 13.40 -7.10
N ARG A 148 -6.31 13.82 -6.89
CA ARG A 148 -5.80 15.08 -7.46
C ARG A 148 -5.56 14.92 -8.95
N GLY A 149 -6.07 15.86 -9.77
CA GLY A 149 -5.92 15.83 -11.22
C GLY A 149 -6.80 14.76 -11.90
N VAL A 150 -6.27 14.17 -12.97
CA VAL A 150 -6.95 13.11 -13.72
C VAL A 150 -6.86 11.79 -12.94
N PRO A 151 -7.99 11.11 -12.66
CA PRO A 151 -7.92 9.80 -12.01
C PRO A 151 -7.19 8.76 -12.86
N ASN A 152 -6.33 7.99 -12.23
CA ASN A 152 -5.66 6.83 -12.86
C ASN A 152 -6.42 5.52 -12.60
N ASN A 153 -7.39 5.53 -11.68
CA ASN A 153 -8.21 4.37 -11.35
C ASN A 153 -9.57 4.47 -12.07
N LEU A 154 -10.14 3.31 -12.43
CA LEU A 154 -11.38 3.23 -13.20
C LEU A 154 -12.58 3.89 -12.50
N VAL A 155 -12.85 3.51 -11.24
CA VAL A 155 -14.07 3.94 -10.55
C VAL A 155 -14.16 5.45 -10.34
N PRO A 156 -13.14 6.18 -9.86
CA PRO A 156 -13.21 7.63 -9.78
C PRO A 156 -13.31 8.29 -11.16
N PHE A 157 -12.76 7.67 -12.22
CA PHE A 157 -12.94 8.18 -13.58
C PHE A 157 -14.42 8.04 -14.02
N ILE A 158 -15.03 6.86 -13.78
CA ILE A 158 -16.46 6.63 -14.06
C ILE A 158 -17.35 7.63 -13.31
N THR A 159 -17.14 7.79 -12.02
CA THR A 159 -17.96 8.68 -11.19
C THR A 159 -17.82 10.14 -11.59
N GLN A 160 -16.60 10.59 -11.96
CA GLN A 160 -16.39 11.94 -12.48
C GLN A 160 -17.04 12.15 -13.86
N THR A 161 -17.08 11.12 -14.70
CA THR A 161 -17.81 11.16 -15.98
C THR A 161 -19.32 11.22 -15.74
N ALA A 162 -19.82 10.39 -14.85
CA ALA A 162 -21.26 10.33 -14.54
C ALA A 162 -21.83 11.67 -14.02
N ILE A 163 -21.04 12.43 -13.26
CA ILE A 163 -21.44 13.75 -12.76
C ILE A 163 -21.06 14.90 -13.70
N GLY A 164 -20.62 14.60 -14.93
CA GLY A 164 -20.29 15.61 -15.95
C GLY A 164 -18.97 16.37 -15.77
N LYS A 165 -18.10 15.94 -14.86
CA LYS A 165 -16.74 16.52 -14.73
C LYS A 165 -15.82 16.11 -15.86
N ARG A 166 -16.14 15.02 -16.57
CA ARG A 166 -15.42 14.50 -17.73
C ARG A 166 -16.40 14.26 -18.86
N GLU A 167 -15.93 14.44 -20.07
CA GLU A 167 -16.74 14.32 -21.28
C GLU A 167 -17.19 12.88 -21.53
N CYS A 168 -16.24 11.93 -21.45
CA CYS A 168 -16.51 10.53 -21.73
C CYS A 168 -15.58 9.60 -20.95
N LEU A 169 -15.96 8.33 -20.88
CA LEU A 169 -15.12 7.22 -20.45
C LEU A 169 -14.48 6.58 -21.68
N SER A 170 -13.15 6.47 -21.70
CA SER A 170 -12.43 5.81 -22.79
C SER A 170 -12.23 4.31 -22.50
N ILE A 171 -12.53 3.49 -23.50
CA ILE A 171 -12.21 2.05 -23.51
C ILE A 171 -10.97 1.89 -24.39
N PHE A 172 -9.86 1.37 -23.79
CA PHE A 172 -8.55 1.30 -24.46
C PHE A 172 -8.32 -0.02 -25.20
N GLY A 173 -9.29 -0.91 -25.26
CA GLY A 173 -9.22 -2.18 -25.96
C GLY A 173 -10.28 -3.15 -25.50
N ASP A 174 -10.52 -4.17 -26.32
CA ASP A 174 -11.52 -5.24 -26.11
C ASP A 174 -10.97 -6.61 -26.52
N ASP A 175 -9.65 -6.79 -26.44
CA ASP A 175 -8.91 -7.96 -26.93
C ASP A 175 -8.38 -8.86 -25.82
N TYR A 176 -8.85 -8.68 -24.57
CA TYR A 176 -8.53 -9.62 -23.49
C TYR A 176 -9.21 -10.97 -23.70
N PRO A 177 -8.62 -12.10 -23.27
CA PRO A 177 -9.19 -13.43 -23.38
C PRO A 177 -10.33 -13.65 -22.38
N THR A 178 -11.37 -12.82 -22.45
CA THR A 178 -12.57 -12.80 -21.61
C THR A 178 -13.81 -12.82 -22.50
N PRO A 179 -15.00 -13.19 -22.00
CA PRO A 179 -16.20 -13.30 -22.83
C PRO A 179 -16.60 -12.04 -23.60
N ASP A 180 -16.27 -10.85 -23.04
CA ASP A 180 -16.59 -9.54 -23.62
C ASP A 180 -15.34 -8.74 -24.02
N GLY A 181 -14.16 -9.36 -23.99
CA GLY A 181 -12.88 -8.69 -24.30
C GLY A 181 -12.39 -7.70 -23.27
N SER A 182 -13.12 -7.49 -22.17
CA SER A 182 -12.69 -6.57 -21.11
C SER A 182 -11.76 -7.25 -20.12
N CYS A 183 -10.92 -6.47 -19.41
CA CYS A 183 -10.06 -7.01 -18.37
C CYS A 183 -10.83 -7.28 -17.07
N LEU A 184 -10.62 -8.45 -16.46
CA LEU A 184 -11.15 -8.79 -15.14
C LEU A 184 -10.36 -8.09 -14.05
N ARG A 185 -11.06 -7.61 -13.02
CA ARG A 185 -10.46 -6.99 -11.83
C ARG A 185 -11.24 -7.39 -10.59
N ASP A 186 -10.50 -7.65 -9.50
CA ASP A 186 -11.09 -7.81 -8.18
C ASP A 186 -11.19 -6.47 -7.47
N TYR A 187 -12.35 -6.22 -6.89
CA TYR A 187 -12.61 -5.01 -6.12
C TYR A 187 -12.89 -5.34 -4.67
N ILE A 188 -12.42 -4.48 -3.76
CA ILE A 188 -12.65 -4.58 -2.33
C ILE A 188 -13.30 -3.30 -1.81
N ASP A 189 -14.32 -3.42 -0.97
CA ASP A 189 -14.93 -2.26 -0.33
C ASP A 189 -13.92 -1.54 0.58
N VAL A 190 -13.79 -0.21 0.41
CA VAL A 190 -12.80 0.59 1.13
C VAL A 190 -13.03 0.59 2.64
N VAL A 191 -14.28 0.46 3.11
CA VAL A 191 -14.60 0.40 4.54
C VAL A 191 -14.16 -0.94 5.13
N ASP A 192 -14.34 -2.03 4.39
CA ASP A 192 -13.85 -3.35 4.84
C ASP A 192 -12.32 -3.40 4.84
N LEU A 193 -11.68 -2.78 3.85
CA LEU A 193 -10.24 -2.62 3.86
C LEU A 193 -9.76 -1.80 5.06
N ALA A 194 -10.44 -0.70 5.39
CA ALA A 194 -10.11 0.10 6.57
C ALA A 194 -10.26 -0.71 7.87
N LYS A 195 -11.31 -1.52 8.00
CA LYS A 195 -11.50 -2.45 9.14
C LYS A 195 -10.35 -3.47 9.22
N ALA A 196 -9.91 -4.00 8.07
CA ALA A 196 -8.77 -4.93 8.01
C ALA A 196 -7.49 -4.29 8.58
N HIS A 197 -7.22 -3.00 8.29
CA HIS A 197 -6.09 -2.28 8.88
C HIS A 197 -6.21 -2.17 10.41
N VAL A 198 -7.39 -1.82 10.92
CA VAL A 198 -7.63 -1.72 12.37
C VAL A 198 -7.43 -3.08 13.05
N VAL A 199 -7.98 -4.15 12.47
CA VAL A 199 -7.84 -5.51 13.01
C VAL A 199 -6.38 -5.97 12.98
N ALA A 200 -5.65 -5.67 11.90
CA ALA A 200 -4.24 -6.04 11.78
C ALA A 200 -3.38 -5.36 12.85
N ILE A 201 -3.56 -4.06 13.09
CA ILE A 201 -2.86 -3.32 14.16
C ILE A 201 -3.21 -3.91 15.53
N ALA A 202 -4.51 -4.11 15.83
CA ALA A 202 -4.94 -4.68 17.11
C ALA A 202 -4.30 -6.05 17.35
N ARG A 203 -4.23 -6.93 16.34
CA ARG A 203 -3.57 -8.24 16.45
C ARG A 203 -2.08 -8.14 16.75
N MET A 204 -1.37 -7.17 16.17
CA MET A 204 0.05 -6.96 16.46
C MET A 204 0.27 -6.46 17.89
N ILE A 205 -0.55 -5.51 18.35
CA ILE A 205 -0.49 -4.98 19.72
C ILE A 205 -0.79 -6.09 20.74
N ASP A 206 -1.81 -6.90 20.51
CA ASP A 206 -2.20 -8.03 21.37
C ASP A 206 -1.20 -9.22 21.33
N GLY A 207 -0.18 -9.18 20.48
CA GLY A 207 0.76 -10.30 20.29
C GLY A 207 0.12 -11.54 19.64
N LYS A 208 -1.01 -11.39 18.96
CA LYS A 208 -1.74 -12.48 18.29
C LYS A 208 -1.31 -12.72 16.84
N SER A 209 -0.42 -11.88 16.32
CA SER A 209 0.19 -12.11 14.99
C SER A 209 1.26 -13.17 15.13
N LYS A 210 1.11 -14.28 14.42
CA LYS A 210 2.20 -15.22 14.20
C LYS A 210 3.12 -14.60 13.14
N ALA A 211 4.42 -14.62 13.45
CA ALA A 211 5.45 -14.27 12.48
C ALA A 211 5.41 -15.21 11.28
#